data_9950117cb02d2c98c404e7aca7801d42
#
_entry.id   9950117cb02d2c98c404e7aca7801d42
#
_cell.length_a   1.000
_cell.length_b   1.000
_cell.length_c   1.000
_cell.angle_alpha   90.00
_cell.angle_beta   90.00
_cell.angle_gamma   90.00
#
_symmetry.space_group_name_H-M   'P 1'
#
loop_
_entity.id
_entity.type
_entity.pdbx_description
1 polymer ?
#
loop_
_entity_poly.entity_id
_entity_poly.type
_entity_poly.pdbx_seq_one_letter_code
_entity_poly.pdbx_strand_id
1 'polypeptide(L)'
;MEIHENDILRYLEPVYRFCAARVGNPADAEDLASEIMLHVLSGLRKYPIDSPDAWVWRIARNRYARWAAGQRVRRETRDESQTEPADDYDFVDEIILTQTHQALFRCLHTLSREYRNITVDYYVHELSVGELAARYALTPATVKWRLNVSREKLKTRMGESEMEKIYQRIHWNTQTCNGAASPHQYLHSQIARAICEAAYDAPLTVEELSLKTGLPTLYIEDELPRLLAGEAVTQTGKRYATNFIVLRLADRERMEKSFAPYIAEIADAFARLFDEKAAAVKALPFYGADFGMARLGYIALPAVLRARIRDIQNARADWADGPYPPRLDGGYGWFLVEEKEDETEASRPFSSGCNSTDEADGVLYYYWVGKYFAGGIYHGTGTRFLSQRGLVPQCTNGILPPDAINEAECLQLRKNNLIARAGADFKLNFPCFTAAEYADFLALFHAPDAQMETRLTALLAEIHRSFRAFAPKRLAPQINQWVSCYTHSIIGFAAQELIVRGVLETPKENTPLTGGVFFVAGKELAI
;
A
#
# COMPACT_ATOMS: atom_id res chain seq x y z
N MET A 1 8.49 -13.40 -50.04
CA MET A 1 9.33 -13.86 -48.90
C MET A 1 8.39 -13.94 -47.72
N GLU A 2 8.05 -15.14 -47.28
CA GLU A 2 7.19 -15.28 -46.08
C GLU A 2 7.97 -14.84 -44.88
N ILE A 3 7.46 -13.81 -44.20
CA ILE A 3 8.05 -13.27 -42.98
C ILE A 3 7.59 -14.17 -41.84
N HIS A 4 8.53 -14.80 -41.17
CA HIS A 4 8.24 -15.61 -39.99
C HIS A 4 8.21 -14.74 -38.74
N GLU A 5 7.38 -15.09 -37.75
CA GLU A 5 7.28 -14.39 -36.45
C GLU A 5 8.66 -14.21 -35.77
N ASN A 6 9.60 -15.14 -36.00
CA ASN A 6 10.99 -15.02 -35.54
C ASN A 6 11.75 -13.82 -36.13
N ASP A 7 11.40 -13.37 -37.33
CA ASP A 7 12.01 -12.20 -37.95
C ASP A 7 11.49 -10.89 -37.31
N ILE A 8 10.38 -10.97 -36.62
CA ILE A 8 9.75 -9.84 -35.93
C ILE A 8 10.33 -9.65 -34.51
N LEU A 9 10.78 -10.71 -33.86
CA LEU A 9 11.37 -10.61 -32.51
C LEU A 9 12.61 -9.70 -32.48
N ARG A 10 13.33 -9.56 -33.58
CA ARG A 10 14.46 -8.61 -33.70
C ARG A 10 14.05 -7.15 -33.53
N TYR A 11 12.75 -6.81 -33.66
CA TYR A 11 12.24 -5.44 -33.49
C TYR A 11 11.82 -5.12 -32.06
N LEU A 12 11.73 -6.08 -31.14
CA LEU A 12 11.32 -5.86 -29.76
C LEU A 12 12.15 -4.77 -29.09
N GLU A 13 13.46 -4.96 -29.06
CA GLU A 13 14.37 -4.01 -28.45
C GLU A 13 14.43 -2.65 -29.19
N PRO A 14 14.55 -2.59 -30.53
CA PRO A 14 14.47 -1.34 -31.26
C PRO A 14 13.17 -0.57 -31.07
N VAL A 15 12.02 -1.24 -31.00
CA VAL A 15 10.71 -0.62 -30.77
C VAL A 15 10.61 -0.09 -29.33
N TYR A 16 11.07 -0.85 -28.35
CA TYR A 16 11.14 -0.38 -26.97
C TYR A 16 12.02 0.86 -26.84
N ARG A 17 13.23 0.84 -27.37
CA ARG A 17 14.13 2.02 -27.38
C ARG A 17 13.51 3.23 -28.08
N PHE A 18 12.75 3.00 -29.16
CA PHE A 18 12.00 4.05 -29.84
C PHE A 18 10.96 4.70 -28.93
N CYS A 19 10.22 3.89 -28.16
CA CYS A 19 9.23 4.36 -27.19
C CYS A 19 9.92 5.05 -26.00
N ALA A 20 10.90 4.43 -25.38
CA ALA A 20 11.63 4.95 -24.23
C ALA A 20 12.28 6.32 -24.50
N ALA A 21 12.80 6.53 -25.72
CA ALA A 21 13.38 7.83 -26.11
C ALA A 21 12.35 8.96 -26.29
N ARG A 22 11.05 8.67 -26.33
CA ARG A 22 9.96 9.62 -26.66
C ARG A 22 8.91 9.77 -25.57
N VAL A 23 8.82 8.80 -24.69
CA VAL A 23 7.86 8.74 -23.61
C VAL A 23 8.60 8.98 -22.31
N GLY A 24 8.21 10.03 -21.56
CA GLY A 24 8.94 10.46 -20.36
C GLY A 24 8.79 9.52 -19.15
N ASN A 25 7.92 8.53 -19.24
CA ASN A 25 7.69 7.53 -18.19
C ASN A 25 8.05 6.14 -18.76
N PRO A 26 8.95 5.37 -18.13
CA PRO A 26 9.34 4.05 -18.57
C PRO A 26 8.15 3.07 -18.72
N ALA A 27 7.18 3.10 -17.78
CA ALA A 27 6.00 2.25 -17.85
C ALA A 27 5.16 2.54 -19.10
N ASP A 28 4.88 3.82 -19.38
CA ASP A 28 4.16 4.24 -20.59
C ASP A 28 4.91 3.86 -21.89
N ALA A 29 6.25 3.87 -21.85
CA ALA A 29 7.08 3.49 -22.98
C ALA A 29 6.99 1.98 -23.28
N GLU A 30 6.91 1.20 -22.23
CA GLU A 30 6.77 -0.25 -22.27
C GLU A 30 5.40 -0.66 -22.80
N ASP A 31 4.35 -0.01 -22.33
CA ASP A 31 2.97 -0.20 -22.79
C ASP A 31 2.85 0.06 -24.27
N LEU A 32 3.36 1.20 -24.69
CA LEU A 32 3.32 1.58 -26.08
C LEU A 32 4.13 0.63 -26.95
N ALA A 33 5.28 0.15 -26.47
CA ALA A 33 6.09 -0.83 -27.19
C ALA A 33 5.35 -2.18 -27.32
N SER A 34 4.72 -2.63 -26.25
CA SER A 34 3.91 -3.86 -26.24
C SER A 34 2.71 -3.76 -27.18
N GLU A 35 1.98 -2.64 -27.14
CA GLU A 35 0.86 -2.36 -28.07
C GLU A 35 1.32 -2.38 -29.53
N ILE A 36 2.45 -1.76 -29.83
CA ILE A 36 3.06 -1.75 -31.17
C ILE A 36 3.34 -3.18 -31.63
N MET A 37 3.99 -3.99 -30.80
CA MET A 37 4.38 -5.36 -31.14
C MET A 37 3.16 -6.27 -31.33
N LEU A 38 2.09 -6.12 -30.52
CA LEU A 38 0.84 -6.83 -30.70
C LEU A 38 0.19 -6.50 -32.05
N HIS A 39 0.19 -5.23 -32.46
CA HIS A 39 -0.31 -4.83 -33.77
C HIS A 39 0.57 -5.32 -34.92
N VAL A 40 1.87 -5.39 -34.73
CA VAL A 40 2.79 -6.00 -35.67
C VAL A 40 2.46 -7.49 -35.84
N LEU A 41 2.33 -8.25 -34.76
CA LEU A 41 2.02 -9.68 -34.79
C LEU A 41 0.64 -9.97 -35.37
N SER A 42 -0.38 -9.19 -35.00
CA SER A 42 -1.74 -9.35 -35.53
C SER A 42 -1.86 -9.00 -37.02
N GLY A 43 -1.05 -8.06 -37.48
CA GLY A 43 -1.04 -7.65 -38.88
C GLY A 43 -0.31 -8.62 -39.81
N LEU A 44 0.70 -9.33 -39.32
CA LEU A 44 1.38 -10.41 -40.05
C LEU A 44 0.42 -11.48 -40.56
N ARG A 45 -0.63 -11.75 -39.79
CA ARG A 45 -1.65 -12.76 -40.14
C ARG A 45 -2.66 -12.29 -41.19
N LYS A 46 -2.74 -10.98 -41.45
CA LYS A 46 -3.82 -10.40 -42.28
C LYS A 46 -3.36 -9.88 -43.63
N TYR A 47 -2.08 -9.53 -43.78
CA TYR A 47 -1.61 -8.82 -44.97
C TYR A 47 -0.28 -9.38 -45.48
N PRO A 48 -0.07 -9.48 -46.80
CA PRO A 48 1.24 -9.72 -47.37
C PRO A 48 2.12 -8.49 -47.13
N ILE A 49 3.33 -8.72 -46.63
CA ILE A 49 4.26 -7.65 -46.23
C ILE A 49 5.50 -7.71 -47.11
N ASP A 50 5.68 -6.70 -47.97
CA ASP A 50 6.83 -6.60 -48.88
C ASP A 50 8.11 -6.15 -48.19
N SER A 51 8.00 -5.26 -47.15
CA SER A 51 9.13 -4.74 -46.39
C SER A 51 8.83 -4.73 -44.89
N PRO A 52 9.35 -5.70 -44.12
CA PRO A 52 9.11 -5.81 -42.67
C PRO A 52 9.57 -4.57 -41.91
N ASP A 53 10.77 -4.06 -42.21
CA ASP A 53 11.33 -2.88 -41.55
C ASP A 53 10.41 -1.65 -41.71
N ALA A 54 10.07 -1.32 -42.96
CA ALA A 54 9.21 -0.17 -43.24
C ALA A 54 7.83 -0.31 -42.59
N TRP A 55 7.30 -1.53 -42.55
CA TRP A 55 5.98 -1.82 -42.02
C TRP A 55 5.94 -1.74 -40.49
N VAL A 56 6.89 -2.35 -39.78
CA VAL A 56 7.01 -2.27 -38.32
C VAL A 56 7.16 -0.83 -37.87
N TRP A 57 8.07 -0.07 -38.50
CA TRP A 57 8.27 1.34 -38.15
C TRP A 57 7.11 2.26 -38.51
N ARG A 58 6.30 1.90 -39.48
CA ARG A 58 5.04 2.59 -39.77
C ARG A 58 4.03 2.39 -38.67
N ILE A 59 3.87 1.17 -38.16
CA ILE A 59 3.00 0.86 -37.01
C ILE A 59 3.49 1.60 -35.77
N ALA A 60 4.78 1.52 -35.47
CA ALA A 60 5.37 2.17 -34.32
C ALA A 60 5.11 3.69 -34.29
N ARG A 61 5.33 4.36 -35.43
CA ARG A 61 5.08 5.82 -35.56
C ARG A 61 3.59 6.18 -35.43
N ASN A 62 2.70 5.39 -36.02
CA ASN A 62 1.26 5.64 -35.96
C ASN A 62 0.70 5.45 -34.55
N ARG A 63 1.18 4.44 -33.82
CA ARG A 63 0.76 4.19 -32.43
C ARG A 63 1.30 5.25 -31.48
N TYR A 64 2.56 5.61 -31.62
CA TYR A 64 3.11 6.72 -30.86
C TYR A 64 2.34 8.04 -31.09
N ALA A 65 1.99 8.37 -32.33
CA ALA A 65 1.22 9.57 -32.63
C ALA A 65 -0.17 9.56 -31.96
N ARG A 66 -0.85 8.43 -31.93
CA ARG A 66 -2.14 8.26 -31.24
C ARG A 66 -1.99 8.37 -29.73
N TRP A 67 -0.99 7.73 -29.17
CA TRP A 67 -0.66 7.83 -27.76
C TRP A 67 -0.36 9.27 -27.34
N ALA A 68 0.49 9.98 -28.08
CA ALA A 68 0.84 11.37 -27.83
C ALA A 68 -0.37 12.32 -27.91
N ALA A 69 -1.30 12.06 -28.85
CA ALA A 69 -2.56 12.80 -28.95
C ALA A 69 -3.46 12.56 -27.73
N GLY A 70 -3.57 11.31 -27.27
CA GLY A 70 -4.31 10.95 -26.07
C GLY A 70 -3.73 11.59 -24.79
N GLN A 71 -2.41 11.68 -24.67
CA GLN A 71 -1.76 12.35 -23.54
C GLN A 71 -1.97 13.88 -23.56
N ARG A 72 -2.09 14.52 -24.72
CA ARG A 72 -2.46 15.94 -24.83
C ARG A 72 -3.87 16.18 -24.30
N VAL A 73 -4.84 15.39 -24.73
CA VAL A 73 -6.23 15.47 -24.24
C VAL A 73 -6.29 15.27 -22.73
N ARG A 74 -5.57 14.27 -22.19
CA ARG A 74 -5.51 14.02 -20.73
C ARG A 74 -4.86 15.17 -19.95
N ARG A 75 -3.90 15.88 -20.51
CA ARG A 75 -3.31 17.07 -19.88
C ARG A 75 -4.24 18.28 -19.89
N GLU A 76 -4.99 18.46 -20.97
CA GLU A 76 -5.97 19.54 -21.11
C GLU A 76 -7.20 19.34 -20.22
N THR A 77 -7.61 18.08 -19.96
CA THR A 77 -8.71 17.74 -19.04
C THR A 77 -8.28 17.64 -17.57
N ARG A 78 -6.98 17.68 -17.25
CA ARG A 78 -6.47 17.50 -15.88
C ARG A 78 -6.54 18.78 -15.03
N ASP A 79 -6.91 19.91 -15.61
CA ASP A 79 -7.06 21.19 -14.88
C ASP A 79 -8.40 21.33 -14.13
N GLU A 80 -9.34 20.39 -14.28
CA GLU A 80 -10.68 20.50 -13.69
C GLU A 80 -11.20 19.36 -12.81
N SER A 81 -10.46 18.27 -12.54
CA SER A 81 -10.92 17.29 -11.55
C SER A 81 -9.81 16.39 -11.05
N GLN A 82 -9.57 16.43 -9.74
CA GLN A 82 -8.91 15.37 -9.00
C GLN A 82 -9.88 14.17 -8.94
N THR A 83 -9.84 13.32 -9.93
CA THR A 83 -10.41 11.98 -9.86
C THR A 83 -9.26 10.99 -9.81
N GLU A 84 -9.31 10.09 -8.83
CA GLU A 84 -8.40 8.96 -8.69
C GLU A 84 -8.25 8.21 -10.01
N PRO A 85 -7.05 7.65 -10.32
CA PRO A 85 -6.88 6.86 -11.52
C PRO A 85 -7.79 5.63 -11.43
N ALA A 86 -8.66 5.51 -12.43
CA ALA A 86 -9.46 4.32 -12.63
C ALA A 86 -8.56 3.11 -12.87
N ASP A 87 -8.91 2.02 -12.20
CA ASP A 87 -8.48 0.63 -12.34
C ASP A 87 -7.35 0.33 -13.33
N ASP A 88 -6.20 -0.02 -12.76
CA ASP A 88 -5.07 -0.75 -13.39
C ASP A 88 -5.44 -2.21 -13.81
N TYR A 89 -6.71 -2.55 -13.87
CA TYR A 89 -7.17 -3.94 -13.96
C TYR A 89 -6.84 -4.63 -15.28
N ASP A 90 -6.91 -3.90 -16.41
CA ASP A 90 -6.65 -4.49 -17.75
C ASP A 90 -5.17 -4.60 -18.09
N PHE A 91 -4.35 -3.72 -17.54
CA PHE A 91 -2.94 -3.59 -17.90
C PHE A 91 -2.05 -4.71 -17.35
N VAL A 92 -2.31 -5.13 -16.12
CA VAL A 92 -1.51 -6.20 -15.48
C VAL A 92 -1.83 -7.57 -16.08
N ASP A 93 -3.08 -7.82 -16.44
CA ASP A 93 -3.47 -9.08 -17.10
C ASP A 93 -2.87 -9.18 -18.50
N GLU A 94 -2.71 -8.07 -19.20
CA GLU A 94 -2.06 -8.01 -20.51
C GLU A 94 -0.53 -8.16 -20.41
N ILE A 95 0.11 -7.59 -19.40
CA ILE A 95 1.54 -7.84 -19.09
C ILE A 95 1.76 -9.31 -18.70
N ILE A 96 0.92 -9.87 -17.86
CA ILE A 96 0.99 -11.27 -17.44
C ILE A 96 0.87 -12.20 -18.66
N LEU A 97 -0.08 -11.93 -19.55
CA LEU A 97 -0.25 -12.69 -20.79
C LEU A 97 0.98 -12.57 -21.69
N THR A 98 1.56 -11.37 -21.80
CA THR A 98 2.77 -11.10 -22.57
C THR A 98 4.00 -11.79 -21.97
N GLN A 99 4.13 -11.82 -20.64
CA GLN A 99 5.23 -12.51 -19.96
C GLN A 99 5.15 -14.04 -20.07
N THR A 100 3.92 -14.60 -20.02
CA THR A 100 3.71 -16.03 -20.27
C THR A 100 4.15 -16.39 -21.67
N HIS A 101 3.77 -15.58 -22.66
CA HIS A 101 4.20 -15.78 -24.03
C HIS A 101 5.71 -15.67 -24.17
N GLN A 102 6.37 -14.71 -23.51
CA GLN A 102 7.83 -14.57 -23.54
C GLN A 102 8.57 -15.73 -22.85
N ALA A 103 8.05 -16.22 -21.72
CA ALA A 103 8.59 -17.40 -21.04
C ALA A 103 8.42 -18.65 -21.91
N LEU A 104 7.25 -18.82 -22.53
CA LEU A 104 6.99 -19.88 -23.49
C LEU A 104 7.93 -19.78 -24.71
N PHE A 105 8.11 -18.59 -25.29
CA PHE A 105 9.02 -18.37 -26.41
C PHE A 105 10.47 -18.66 -26.03
N ARG A 106 10.95 -18.26 -24.84
CA ARG A 106 12.29 -18.64 -24.34
C ARG A 106 12.44 -20.15 -24.23
N CYS A 107 11.45 -20.84 -23.68
CA CYS A 107 11.44 -22.30 -23.58
C CYS A 107 11.38 -22.96 -24.97
N LEU A 108 10.62 -22.42 -25.91
CA LEU A 108 10.58 -22.87 -27.30
C LEU A 108 11.95 -22.73 -28.00
N HIS A 109 12.71 -21.66 -27.72
CA HIS A 109 14.07 -21.49 -28.26
C HIS A 109 15.07 -22.52 -27.72
N THR A 110 14.81 -23.13 -26.59
CA THR A 110 15.64 -24.22 -26.06
C THR A 110 15.35 -25.58 -26.71
N LEU A 111 14.25 -25.70 -27.45
CA LEU A 111 13.98 -26.87 -28.27
C LEU A 111 14.88 -26.87 -29.52
N SER A 112 15.29 -28.07 -29.99
CA SER A 112 15.96 -28.16 -31.30
C SER A 112 15.01 -27.64 -32.39
N ARG A 113 15.58 -27.12 -33.48
CA ARG A 113 14.86 -26.51 -34.59
C ARG A 113 13.67 -27.35 -35.09
N GLU A 114 13.87 -28.66 -35.16
CA GLU A 114 12.82 -29.57 -35.65
C GLU A 114 11.62 -29.68 -34.70
N TYR A 115 11.86 -29.78 -33.40
CA TYR A 115 10.79 -29.83 -32.39
C TYR A 115 10.07 -28.50 -32.27
N ARG A 116 10.84 -27.42 -32.27
CA ARG A 116 10.29 -26.05 -32.18
C ARG A 116 9.37 -25.73 -33.35
N ASN A 117 9.83 -25.97 -34.61
CA ASN A 117 9.03 -25.64 -35.78
C ASN A 117 7.72 -26.44 -35.81
N ILE A 118 7.75 -27.75 -35.54
CA ILE A 118 6.53 -28.57 -35.48
C ILE A 118 5.59 -28.09 -34.37
N THR A 119 6.12 -27.66 -33.21
CA THR A 119 5.32 -27.16 -32.10
C THR A 119 4.67 -25.82 -32.45
N VAL A 120 5.41 -24.88 -33.03
CA VAL A 120 4.89 -23.58 -33.47
C VAL A 120 3.84 -23.77 -34.56
N ASP A 121 4.12 -24.58 -35.58
CA ASP A 121 3.19 -24.84 -36.68
C ASP A 121 1.89 -25.49 -36.18
N TYR A 122 1.96 -26.33 -35.14
CA TYR A 122 0.78 -26.98 -34.57
C TYR A 122 -0.07 -26.01 -33.72
N TYR A 123 0.56 -25.25 -32.81
CA TYR A 123 -0.15 -24.44 -31.82
C TYR A 123 -0.43 -23.00 -32.27
N VAL A 124 0.46 -22.42 -33.08
CA VAL A 124 0.35 -21.03 -33.51
C VAL A 124 -0.25 -20.94 -34.93
N HIS A 125 0.14 -21.83 -35.83
CA HIS A 125 -0.38 -21.87 -37.20
C HIS A 125 -1.54 -22.82 -37.36
N GLU A 126 -1.97 -23.51 -36.30
CA GLU A 126 -3.12 -24.42 -36.25
C GLU A 126 -3.12 -25.53 -37.33
N LEU A 127 -1.90 -25.92 -37.77
CA LEU A 127 -1.78 -27.00 -38.73
C LEU A 127 -2.14 -28.34 -38.10
N SER A 128 -2.94 -29.13 -38.83
CA SER A 128 -3.27 -30.49 -38.42
C SER A 128 -2.04 -31.42 -38.45
N VAL A 129 -2.09 -32.51 -37.70
CA VAL A 129 -1.05 -33.54 -37.72
C VAL A 129 -0.79 -34.09 -39.13
N GLY A 130 -1.80 -34.14 -39.97
CA GLY A 130 -1.68 -34.58 -41.36
C GLY A 130 -0.91 -33.58 -42.22
N GLU A 131 -1.22 -32.29 -42.10
CA GLU A 131 -0.52 -31.21 -42.82
C GLU A 131 0.95 -31.10 -42.35
N LEU A 132 1.20 -31.24 -41.05
CA LEU A 132 2.58 -31.28 -40.50
C LEU A 132 3.36 -32.48 -41.03
N ALA A 133 2.70 -33.67 -41.11
CA ALA A 133 3.32 -34.86 -41.67
C ALA A 133 3.75 -34.66 -43.13
N ALA A 134 2.87 -34.04 -43.92
CA ALA A 134 3.16 -33.70 -45.31
C ALA A 134 4.27 -32.61 -45.42
N ARG A 135 4.17 -31.53 -44.62
CA ARG A 135 5.11 -30.39 -44.64
C ARG A 135 6.57 -30.78 -44.26
N TYR A 136 6.69 -31.66 -43.27
CA TYR A 136 8.00 -32.10 -42.77
C TYR A 136 8.46 -33.45 -43.29
N ALA A 137 7.76 -34.05 -44.24
CA ALA A 137 8.01 -35.40 -44.76
C ALA A 137 8.19 -36.46 -43.66
N LEU A 138 7.28 -36.42 -42.66
CA LEU A 138 7.24 -37.31 -41.50
C LEU A 138 5.98 -38.17 -41.51
N THR A 139 5.97 -39.26 -40.75
CA THR A 139 4.72 -39.98 -40.48
C THR A 139 3.87 -39.22 -39.43
N PRO A 140 2.52 -39.34 -39.49
CA PRO A 140 1.66 -38.77 -38.44
C PRO A 140 2.00 -39.23 -37.03
N ALA A 141 2.49 -40.46 -36.87
CA ALA A 141 2.95 -41.00 -35.58
C ALA A 141 4.18 -40.25 -35.09
N THR A 142 5.15 -39.95 -35.97
CA THR A 142 6.37 -39.20 -35.64
C THR A 142 6.04 -37.76 -35.26
N VAL A 143 5.10 -37.11 -35.93
CA VAL A 143 4.63 -35.75 -35.59
C VAL A 143 4.02 -35.75 -34.19
N LYS A 144 3.10 -36.67 -33.89
CA LYS A 144 2.50 -36.80 -32.54
C LYS A 144 3.55 -37.05 -31.46
N TRP A 145 4.52 -37.91 -31.72
CA TRP A 145 5.60 -38.18 -30.78
C TRP A 145 6.47 -36.93 -30.53
N ARG A 146 6.86 -36.19 -31.58
CA ARG A 146 7.62 -34.96 -31.43
C ARG A 146 6.85 -33.88 -30.67
N LEU A 147 5.56 -33.71 -30.92
CA LEU A 147 4.70 -32.81 -30.15
C LEU A 147 4.64 -33.19 -28.66
N ASN A 148 4.54 -34.51 -28.38
CA ASN A 148 4.52 -34.97 -26.99
C ASN A 148 5.85 -34.70 -26.27
N VAL A 149 6.99 -35.02 -26.91
CA VAL A 149 8.33 -34.72 -26.38
C VAL A 149 8.54 -33.23 -26.18
N SER A 150 8.03 -32.39 -27.07
CA SER A 150 8.10 -30.94 -26.94
C SER A 150 7.30 -30.46 -25.72
N ARG A 151 6.08 -30.98 -25.51
CA ARG A 151 5.25 -30.65 -24.35
C ARG A 151 5.94 -31.02 -23.03
N GLU A 152 6.48 -32.23 -22.94
CA GLU A 152 7.19 -32.67 -21.74
C GLU A 152 8.43 -31.81 -21.46
N LYS A 153 9.21 -31.47 -22.50
CA LYS A 153 10.35 -30.58 -22.35
C LYS A 153 9.94 -29.16 -21.93
N LEU A 154 8.86 -28.63 -22.48
CA LEU A 154 8.32 -27.34 -22.11
C LEU A 154 7.80 -27.36 -20.67
N LYS A 155 7.00 -28.38 -20.28
CA LYS A 155 6.53 -28.57 -18.91
C LYS A 155 7.67 -28.65 -17.89
N THR A 156 8.68 -29.47 -18.17
CA THR A 156 9.84 -29.63 -17.27
C THR A 156 10.62 -28.31 -17.09
N ARG A 157 10.66 -27.45 -18.12
CA ARG A 157 11.40 -26.19 -18.10
C ARG A 157 10.59 -24.99 -17.61
N MET A 158 9.27 -25.03 -17.83
CA MET A 158 8.36 -24.00 -17.33
C MET A 158 7.95 -24.24 -15.87
N GLY A 159 8.03 -25.48 -15.36
CA GLY A 159 7.67 -25.84 -13.98
C GLY A 159 6.21 -25.58 -13.64
N GLU A 160 5.39 -26.61 -13.42
CA GLU A 160 3.96 -26.40 -13.10
C GLU A 160 3.75 -25.56 -11.83
N SER A 161 4.68 -25.62 -10.85
CA SER A 161 4.57 -24.86 -9.59
C SER A 161 5.16 -23.44 -9.67
N GLU A 162 6.03 -23.15 -10.62
CA GLU A 162 6.60 -21.81 -10.78
C GLU A 162 5.70 -20.89 -11.58
N MET A 163 4.93 -21.42 -12.54
CA MET A 163 3.96 -20.62 -13.28
C MET A 163 2.82 -20.08 -12.40
N GLU A 164 2.31 -20.87 -11.45
CA GLU A 164 1.31 -20.39 -10.51
C GLU A 164 1.86 -19.32 -9.56
N LYS A 165 3.14 -19.41 -9.19
CA LYS A 165 3.79 -18.40 -8.32
C LYS A 165 4.14 -17.09 -9.05
N ILE A 166 4.47 -17.16 -10.33
CA ILE A 166 4.84 -15.99 -11.15
C ILE A 166 3.65 -15.06 -11.38
N TYR A 167 2.43 -15.59 -11.33
CA TYR A 167 1.20 -14.87 -11.68
C TYR A 167 0.33 -14.46 -10.49
N GLN A 168 0.75 -14.75 -9.25
CA GLN A 168 0.04 -14.22 -8.09
C GLN A 168 0.35 -12.73 -7.93
N ARG A 169 -0.68 -11.92 -8.07
CA ARG A 169 -0.62 -10.49 -7.78
C ARG A 169 -0.19 -10.29 -6.34
N ILE A 170 0.80 -9.44 -6.12
CA ILE A 170 1.28 -9.12 -4.79
C ILE A 170 0.49 -7.91 -4.29
N HIS A 171 -0.36 -8.16 -3.30
CA HIS A 171 -1.15 -7.11 -2.66
C HIS A 171 -0.47 -6.68 -1.38
N TRP A 172 0.09 -5.49 -1.39
CA TRP A 172 0.80 -4.90 -0.27
C TRP A 172 0.20 -3.56 0.13
N ASN A 173 -0.10 -3.41 1.41
CA ASN A 173 -0.28 -2.11 2.03
C ASN A 173 1.10 -1.61 2.45
N THR A 174 1.54 -0.49 1.86
CA THR A 174 2.88 0.06 2.10
C THR A 174 2.77 1.37 2.87
N GLN A 175 3.56 1.50 3.93
CA GLN A 175 3.58 2.66 4.79
C GLN A 175 5.03 3.08 5.09
N THR A 176 5.23 4.36 5.36
CA THR A 176 6.40 4.83 6.09
C THR A 176 5.93 5.42 7.41
N CYS A 177 6.72 5.26 8.44
CA CYS A 177 6.48 5.98 9.67
C CYS A 177 6.97 7.43 9.59
N ASN A 178 7.92 7.72 8.69
CA ASN A 178 8.74 8.92 8.80
C ASN A 178 9.21 9.41 7.42
N GLY A 179 9.11 10.72 7.19
CA GLY A 179 9.61 11.38 6.00
C GLY A 179 8.55 11.76 4.96
N ALA A 180 8.92 12.62 4.04
CA ALA A 180 8.04 13.15 2.99
C ALA A 180 7.84 12.18 1.81
N ALA A 181 8.73 11.19 1.63
CA ALA A 181 8.65 10.27 0.52
C ALA A 181 7.70 9.11 0.82
N SER A 182 6.71 8.93 -0.04
CA SER A 182 5.78 7.80 0.06
C SER A 182 6.41 6.52 -0.51
N PRO A 183 6.29 5.37 0.17
CA PRO A 183 6.72 4.08 -0.36
C PRO A 183 6.05 3.71 -1.69
N HIS A 184 4.85 4.25 -1.95
CA HIS A 184 4.16 4.08 -3.22
C HIS A 184 4.97 4.54 -4.43
N GLN A 185 5.90 5.47 -4.27
CA GLN A 185 6.79 5.90 -5.35
C GLN A 185 7.73 4.78 -5.81
N TYR A 186 8.08 3.85 -4.93
CA TYR A 186 9.04 2.78 -5.18
C TYR A 186 8.39 1.40 -5.33
N LEU A 187 7.26 1.15 -4.66
CA LEU A 187 6.60 -0.15 -4.58
C LEU A 187 5.21 -0.17 -5.26
N HIS A 188 4.92 0.77 -6.17
CA HIS A 188 3.64 0.84 -6.87
C HIS A 188 3.50 -0.25 -7.94
N SER A 189 4.60 -0.58 -8.66
CA SER A 189 4.56 -1.55 -9.75
C SER A 189 4.61 -2.99 -9.24
N GLN A 190 3.93 -3.90 -9.94
CA GLN A 190 4.02 -5.33 -9.65
C GLN A 190 5.43 -5.88 -9.89
N ILE A 191 6.19 -5.28 -10.82
CA ILE A 191 7.60 -5.62 -11.07
C ILE A 191 8.44 -5.31 -9.83
N ALA A 192 8.31 -4.11 -9.25
CA ALA A 192 9.00 -3.72 -8.02
C ALA A 192 8.68 -4.67 -6.86
N ARG A 193 7.39 -4.98 -6.67
CA ARG A 193 6.93 -5.91 -5.64
C ARG A 193 7.47 -7.32 -5.86
N ALA A 194 7.47 -7.82 -7.10
CA ALA A 194 8.01 -9.14 -7.43
C ALA A 194 9.52 -9.24 -7.18
N ILE A 195 10.29 -8.20 -7.52
CA ILE A 195 11.72 -8.13 -7.21
C ILE A 195 11.95 -8.18 -5.71
N CYS A 196 11.24 -7.34 -4.95
CA CYS A 196 11.37 -7.29 -3.50
C CYS A 196 10.92 -8.60 -2.85
N GLU A 197 9.83 -9.20 -3.31
CA GLU A 197 9.37 -10.50 -2.83
C GLU A 197 10.40 -11.60 -3.08
N ALA A 198 10.97 -11.65 -4.27
CA ALA A 198 11.98 -12.63 -4.64
C ALA A 198 13.26 -12.51 -3.80
N ALA A 199 13.69 -11.27 -3.53
CA ALA A 199 14.91 -10.97 -2.77
C ALA A 199 14.69 -10.90 -1.24
N TYR A 200 13.49 -11.27 -0.74
CA TYR A 200 13.13 -11.11 0.67
C TYR A 200 13.90 -12.06 1.59
N ASP A 201 13.95 -13.34 1.29
CA ASP A 201 14.59 -14.34 2.16
C ASP A 201 16.11 -14.33 2.05
N ALA A 202 16.63 -14.14 0.84
CA ALA A 202 18.06 -14.18 0.55
C ALA A 202 18.45 -13.16 -0.54
N PRO A 203 19.68 -12.60 -0.48
CA PRO A 203 20.20 -11.75 -1.54
C PRO A 203 20.35 -12.50 -2.87
N LEU A 204 19.86 -11.92 -3.97
CA LEU A 204 19.86 -12.52 -5.31
C LEU A 204 20.58 -11.64 -6.34
N THR A 205 21.21 -12.24 -7.35
CA THR A 205 21.70 -11.54 -8.55
C THR A 205 20.55 -11.21 -9.49
N VAL A 206 20.78 -10.38 -10.50
CA VAL A 206 19.76 -10.07 -11.52
C VAL A 206 19.30 -11.34 -12.25
N GLU A 207 20.20 -12.25 -12.55
CA GLU A 207 19.88 -13.52 -13.21
C GLU A 207 19.05 -14.44 -12.29
N GLU A 208 19.39 -14.52 -11.00
CA GLU A 208 18.62 -15.28 -10.01
C GLU A 208 17.22 -14.66 -9.79
N LEU A 209 17.15 -13.32 -9.77
CA LEU A 209 15.85 -12.61 -9.73
C LEU A 209 15.00 -12.93 -10.96
N SER A 210 15.61 -12.86 -12.14
CA SER A 210 14.93 -13.21 -13.41
C SER A 210 14.41 -14.64 -13.40
N LEU A 211 15.20 -15.59 -12.92
CA LEU A 211 14.78 -16.99 -12.82
C LEU A 211 13.63 -17.18 -11.81
N LYS A 212 13.71 -16.51 -10.66
CA LYS A 212 12.71 -16.66 -9.59
C LYS A 212 11.39 -15.94 -9.89
N THR A 213 11.44 -14.79 -10.57
CA THR A 213 10.25 -13.97 -10.88
C THR A 213 9.68 -14.24 -12.27
N GLY A 214 10.45 -14.87 -13.16
CA GLY A 214 10.12 -14.96 -14.59
C GLY A 214 10.27 -13.65 -15.37
N LEU A 215 10.63 -12.55 -14.70
CA LEU A 215 10.84 -11.25 -15.35
C LEU A 215 12.11 -11.26 -16.18
N PRO A 216 12.11 -10.66 -17.38
CA PRO A 216 13.35 -10.41 -18.12
C PRO A 216 14.34 -9.56 -17.32
N THR A 217 15.63 -9.85 -17.44
CA THR A 217 16.69 -9.11 -16.74
C THR A 217 16.65 -7.61 -17.02
N LEU A 218 16.27 -7.21 -18.23
CA LEU A 218 16.15 -5.81 -18.62
C LEU A 218 15.18 -5.04 -17.72
N TYR A 219 14.01 -5.60 -17.44
CA TYR A 219 13.01 -4.95 -16.56
C TYR A 219 13.48 -4.87 -15.12
N ILE A 220 14.21 -5.88 -14.67
CA ILE A 220 14.82 -5.89 -13.34
C ILE A 220 15.89 -4.81 -13.25
N GLU A 221 16.77 -4.72 -14.25
CA GLU A 221 17.84 -3.72 -14.32
C GLU A 221 17.30 -2.29 -14.39
N ASP A 222 16.19 -2.06 -15.09
CA ASP A 222 15.53 -0.75 -15.18
C ASP A 222 14.84 -0.34 -13.85
N GLU A 223 14.30 -1.30 -13.09
CA GLU A 223 13.60 -1.04 -11.82
C GLU A 223 14.57 -0.89 -10.64
N LEU A 224 15.68 -1.63 -10.62
CA LEU A 224 16.64 -1.64 -9.51
C LEU A 224 17.20 -0.27 -9.11
N PRO A 225 17.55 0.66 -10.02
CA PRO A 225 18.01 2.00 -9.65
C PRO A 225 17.01 2.77 -8.81
N ARG A 226 15.72 2.64 -9.11
CA ARG A 226 14.64 3.28 -8.35
C ARG A 226 14.46 2.65 -6.97
N LEU A 227 14.49 1.32 -6.90
CA LEU A 227 14.43 0.59 -5.63
C LEU A 227 15.62 0.87 -4.73
N LEU A 228 16.82 1.03 -5.30
CA LEU A 228 18.03 1.44 -4.57
C LEU A 228 17.95 2.89 -4.08
N ALA A 229 17.47 3.81 -4.91
CA ALA A 229 17.30 5.22 -4.54
C ALA A 229 16.32 5.41 -3.37
N GLY A 230 15.27 4.57 -3.31
CA GLY A 230 14.32 4.53 -2.19
C GLY A 230 14.78 3.67 -1.02
N GLU A 231 15.92 2.99 -1.13
CA GLU A 231 16.41 2.00 -0.15
C GLU A 231 15.41 0.86 0.12
N ALA A 232 14.51 0.59 -0.82
CA ALA A 232 13.64 -0.57 -0.79
C ALA A 232 14.43 -1.88 -0.97
N VAL A 233 15.56 -1.82 -1.67
CA VAL A 233 16.55 -2.89 -1.74
C VAL A 233 17.93 -2.36 -1.39
N THR A 234 18.79 -3.24 -0.87
CA THR A 234 20.21 -3.00 -0.68
C THR A 234 21.02 -3.84 -1.65
N GLN A 235 22.20 -3.35 -2.04
CA GLN A 235 23.12 -4.05 -2.92
C GLN A 235 24.42 -4.38 -2.20
N THR A 236 24.86 -5.64 -2.31
CA THR A 236 26.17 -6.09 -1.86
C THR A 236 26.87 -6.85 -3.00
N GLY A 237 27.89 -6.25 -3.59
CA GLY A 237 28.48 -6.76 -4.80
C GLY A 237 27.46 -6.80 -5.95
N LYS A 238 27.19 -8.00 -6.50
CA LYS A 238 26.20 -8.22 -7.56
C LYS A 238 24.84 -8.72 -7.04
N ARG A 239 24.63 -8.74 -5.71
CA ARG A 239 23.42 -9.28 -5.10
C ARG A 239 22.57 -8.18 -4.48
N TYR A 240 21.28 -8.31 -4.64
CA TYR A 240 20.25 -7.40 -4.15
C TYR A 240 19.40 -8.09 -3.09
N ALA A 241 19.07 -7.39 -2.03
CA ALA A 241 18.23 -7.89 -0.94
C ALA A 241 17.19 -6.85 -0.56
N THR A 242 15.96 -7.29 -0.31
CA THR A 242 14.88 -6.43 0.19
C THR A 242 15.24 -5.87 1.55
N ASN A 243 15.06 -4.56 1.71
CA ASN A 243 15.49 -3.81 2.90
C ASN A 243 14.30 -3.38 3.78
N PHE A 244 13.24 -4.16 3.81
CA PHE A 244 12.09 -3.93 4.69
C PHE A 244 11.45 -5.26 5.09
N ILE A 245 10.78 -5.27 6.25
CA ILE A 245 10.03 -6.43 6.72
C ILE A 245 8.65 -6.44 6.04
N VAL A 246 8.25 -7.61 5.55
CA VAL A 246 6.88 -7.87 5.07
C VAL A 246 6.14 -8.64 6.15
N LEU A 247 5.08 -8.05 6.69
CA LEU A 247 4.18 -8.72 7.61
C LEU A 247 3.17 -9.54 6.80
N ARG A 248 3.36 -10.86 6.79
CA ARG A 248 2.50 -11.80 6.07
C ARG A 248 1.13 -11.92 6.75
N LEU A 249 0.08 -12.20 5.97
CA LEU A 249 -1.26 -12.45 6.49
C LEU A 249 -1.27 -13.50 7.60
N ALA A 250 -0.65 -14.64 7.36
CA ALA A 250 -0.60 -15.74 8.33
C ALA A 250 0.15 -15.38 9.62
N ASP A 251 1.22 -14.56 9.53
CA ASP A 251 1.97 -14.10 10.70
C ASP A 251 1.17 -13.06 11.48
N ARG A 252 0.50 -12.13 10.78
CA ARG A 252 -0.41 -11.15 11.36
C ARG A 252 -1.52 -11.84 12.15
N GLU A 253 -2.25 -12.77 11.55
CA GLU A 253 -3.33 -13.49 12.21
C GLU A 253 -2.85 -14.26 13.45
N ARG A 254 -1.68 -14.88 13.37
CA ARG A 254 -1.10 -15.60 14.50
C ARG A 254 -0.77 -14.66 15.65
N MET A 255 -0.15 -13.53 15.36
CA MET A 255 0.15 -12.47 16.33
C MET A 255 -1.13 -11.94 16.98
N GLU A 256 -2.11 -11.54 16.18
CA GLU A 256 -3.37 -10.95 16.66
C GLU A 256 -4.14 -11.91 17.57
N LYS A 257 -4.16 -13.19 17.26
CA LYS A 257 -4.74 -14.23 18.14
C LYS A 257 -4.01 -14.34 19.49
N SER A 258 -2.70 -14.12 19.51
CA SER A 258 -1.92 -14.18 20.76
C SER A 258 -2.14 -12.94 21.64
N PHE A 259 -2.66 -11.84 21.10
CA PHE A 259 -2.85 -10.58 21.83
C PHE A 259 -4.12 -10.55 22.68
N ALA A 260 -5.15 -11.30 22.32
CA ALA A 260 -6.48 -11.20 22.93
C ALA A 260 -6.49 -11.20 24.47
N PRO A 261 -5.75 -12.08 25.19
CA PRO A 261 -5.72 -12.04 26.66
C PRO A 261 -5.14 -10.74 27.22
N TYR A 262 -4.07 -10.23 26.61
CA TYR A 262 -3.43 -8.99 27.04
C TYR A 262 -4.35 -7.79 26.81
N ILE A 263 -5.00 -7.73 25.65
CA ILE A 263 -5.91 -6.64 25.27
C ILE A 263 -7.09 -6.57 26.22
N ALA A 264 -7.68 -7.70 26.59
CA ALA A 264 -8.79 -7.73 27.54
C ALA A 264 -8.40 -7.13 28.90
N GLU A 265 -7.23 -7.50 29.44
CA GLU A 265 -6.76 -6.98 30.73
C GLU A 265 -6.31 -5.50 30.65
N ILE A 266 -5.72 -5.06 29.52
CA ILE A 266 -5.41 -3.65 29.29
C ILE A 266 -6.69 -2.82 29.21
N ALA A 267 -7.72 -3.31 28.52
CA ALA A 267 -9.02 -2.65 28.45
C ALA A 267 -9.70 -2.56 29.83
N ASP A 268 -9.62 -3.61 30.65
CA ASP A 268 -10.10 -3.61 32.03
C ASP A 268 -9.41 -2.55 32.89
N ALA A 269 -8.09 -2.49 32.79
CA ALA A 269 -7.29 -1.52 33.53
C ALA A 269 -7.62 -0.08 33.11
N PHE A 270 -7.74 0.16 31.79
CA PHE A 270 -8.15 1.46 31.28
C PHE A 270 -9.57 1.83 31.72
N ALA A 271 -10.53 0.92 31.64
CA ALA A 271 -11.90 1.19 32.05
C ALA A 271 -12.00 1.63 33.52
N ARG A 272 -11.31 0.94 34.42
CA ARG A 272 -11.24 1.32 35.85
C ARG A 272 -10.62 2.69 36.03
N LEU A 273 -9.43 2.94 35.46
CA LEU A 273 -8.76 4.23 35.54
C LEU A 273 -9.66 5.36 35.02
N PHE A 274 -10.34 5.10 33.91
CA PHE A 274 -11.19 6.08 33.25
C PHE A 274 -12.44 6.41 34.07
N ASP A 275 -13.07 5.43 34.69
CA ASP A 275 -14.22 5.61 35.60
C ASP A 275 -13.82 6.38 36.87
N GLU A 276 -12.69 6.02 37.48
CA GLU A 276 -12.16 6.74 38.65
C GLU A 276 -11.91 8.24 38.39
N LYS A 277 -11.54 8.61 37.16
CA LYS A 277 -11.26 10.00 36.76
C LYS A 277 -12.46 10.76 36.23
N ALA A 278 -13.64 10.11 36.09
CA ALA A 278 -14.80 10.71 35.45
C ALA A 278 -15.25 12.03 36.10
N ALA A 279 -15.28 12.11 37.44
CA ALA A 279 -15.64 13.34 38.16
C ALA A 279 -14.63 14.46 37.92
N ALA A 280 -13.33 14.14 37.91
CA ALA A 280 -12.24 15.10 37.68
C ALA A 280 -12.28 15.63 36.23
N VAL A 281 -12.51 14.77 35.25
CA VAL A 281 -12.65 15.17 33.84
C VAL A 281 -13.81 16.16 33.65
N LYS A 282 -14.97 15.88 34.26
CA LYS A 282 -16.16 16.78 34.20
C LYS A 282 -15.92 18.13 34.88
N ALA A 283 -14.99 18.21 35.81
CA ALA A 283 -14.66 19.45 36.52
C ALA A 283 -13.69 20.34 35.75
N LEU A 284 -13.05 19.84 34.69
CA LEU A 284 -12.18 20.64 33.86
C LEU A 284 -12.94 21.67 33.01
N PRO A 285 -12.40 22.87 32.79
CA PRO A 285 -13.13 23.97 32.15
C PRO A 285 -13.17 23.94 30.61
N PHE A 286 -12.65 22.90 29.98
CA PHE A 286 -12.62 22.86 28.51
C PHE A 286 -13.99 22.66 27.86
N TYR A 287 -14.17 23.17 26.66
CA TYR A 287 -15.40 22.95 25.91
C TYR A 287 -15.54 21.48 25.53
N GLY A 288 -16.67 20.88 25.90
CA GLY A 288 -16.96 19.46 25.63
C GLY A 288 -16.68 18.54 26.82
N ALA A 289 -16.32 19.05 27.99
CA ALA A 289 -16.21 18.26 29.23
C ALA A 289 -17.51 17.52 29.58
N ASP A 290 -18.65 18.02 29.09
CA ASP A 290 -19.99 17.46 29.23
C ASP A 290 -20.38 16.46 28.12
N PHE A 291 -19.53 16.20 27.14
CA PHE A 291 -19.83 15.25 26.04
C PHE A 291 -19.97 13.79 26.49
N GLY A 292 -19.62 13.50 27.73
CA GLY A 292 -19.72 12.17 28.31
C GLY A 292 -18.46 11.34 28.17
N MET A 293 -18.20 10.51 29.19
CA MET A 293 -16.98 9.70 29.27
C MET A 293 -16.85 8.71 28.11
N ALA A 294 -17.96 8.06 27.71
CA ALA A 294 -17.94 7.09 26.60
C ALA A 294 -17.42 7.67 25.28
N ARG A 295 -17.54 8.99 25.11
CA ARG A 295 -17.03 9.72 23.94
C ARG A 295 -15.61 10.26 24.19
N LEU A 296 -15.36 10.90 25.33
CA LEU A 296 -14.04 11.43 25.68
C LEU A 296 -12.97 10.33 25.79
N GLY A 297 -13.38 9.09 26.03
CA GLY A 297 -12.51 7.94 26.03
C GLY A 297 -11.77 7.70 24.71
N TYR A 298 -12.31 8.14 23.58
CA TYR A 298 -11.61 8.09 22.28
C TYR A 298 -10.41 9.05 22.19
N ILE A 299 -10.33 10.05 23.07
CA ILE A 299 -9.18 10.94 23.22
C ILE A 299 -8.24 10.38 24.27
N ALA A 300 -8.76 9.98 25.42
CA ALA A 300 -7.98 9.50 26.55
C ALA A 300 -7.25 8.18 26.26
N LEU A 301 -7.93 7.19 25.65
CA LEU A 301 -7.36 5.86 25.38
C LEU A 301 -6.08 5.93 24.52
N PRO A 302 -6.07 6.58 23.33
CA PRO A 302 -4.86 6.71 22.55
C PRO A 302 -3.75 7.45 23.28
N ALA A 303 -4.06 8.53 23.97
CA ALA A 303 -3.10 9.33 24.71
C ALA A 303 -2.43 8.52 25.84
N VAL A 304 -3.22 7.81 26.65
CA VAL A 304 -2.74 6.99 27.76
C VAL A 304 -1.88 5.82 27.25
N LEU A 305 -2.37 5.06 26.29
CA LEU A 305 -1.64 3.88 25.80
C LEU A 305 -0.35 4.26 25.10
N ARG A 306 -0.34 5.32 24.26
CA ARG A 306 0.89 5.79 23.59
C ARG A 306 1.95 6.24 24.60
N ALA A 307 1.56 7.05 25.59
CA ALA A 307 2.50 7.52 26.60
C ALA A 307 3.14 6.33 27.35
N ARG A 308 2.33 5.39 27.85
CA ARG A 308 2.84 4.22 28.59
C ARG A 308 3.69 3.29 27.72
N ILE A 309 3.28 3.01 26.49
CA ILE A 309 4.07 2.17 25.56
C ILE A 309 5.41 2.84 25.28
N ARG A 310 5.44 4.14 25.02
CA ARG A 310 6.68 4.90 24.81
C ARG A 310 7.58 4.85 26.04
N ASP A 311 7.04 5.03 27.24
CA ASP A 311 7.81 4.98 28.47
C ASP A 311 8.40 3.60 28.71
N ILE A 312 7.63 2.52 28.45
CA ILE A 312 8.12 1.13 28.55
C ILE A 312 9.23 0.88 27.53
N GLN A 313 9.09 1.34 26.30
CA GLN A 313 10.11 1.18 25.25
C GLN A 313 11.38 1.96 25.58
N ASN A 314 11.25 3.22 26.01
CA ASN A 314 12.39 4.08 26.36
C ASN A 314 13.16 3.60 27.61
N ALA A 315 12.47 2.92 28.53
CA ALA A 315 13.12 2.31 29.70
C ALA A 315 14.02 1.11 29.36
N ARG A 316 13.96 0.62 28.13
CA ARG A 316 14.71 -0.57 27.66
C ARG A 316 15.50 -0.23 26.41
N ALA A 317 16.83 -0.21 26.54
CA ALA A 317 17.71 0.15 25.42
C ALA A 317 17.55 -0.73 24.17
N ASP A 318 17.17 -2.02 24.35
CA ASP A 318 16.91 -2.96 23.25
C ASP A 318 15.54 -2.79 22.60
N TRP A 319 14.66 -1.96 23.16
CA TRP A 319 13.30 -1.69 22.65
C TRP A 319 13.11 -0.23 22.21
N ALA A 320 14.08 0.62 22.44
CA ALA A 320 13.98 2.05 22.16
C ALA A 320 13.58 2.30 20.69
N ASP A 321 12.64 3.22 20.50
CA ASP A 321 12.15 3.65 19.21
C ASP A 321 13.02 4.77 18.65
N GLY A 322 13.91 4.43 17.72
CA GLY A 322 14.86 5.35 17.11
C GLY A 322 16.21 5.46 17.84
N PRO A 323 17.11 6.30 17.34
CA PRO A 323 17.03 7.03 16.09
C PRO A 323 17.06 6.12 14.87
N TYR A 324 16.32 6.51 13.83
CA TYR A 324 16.26 5.77 12.57
C TYR A 324 17.30 6.29 11.57
N PRO A 325 17.85 5.42 10.69
CA PRO A 325 18.79 5.85 9.67
C PRO A 325 18.11 6.80 8.67
N PRO A 326 18.83 7.86 8.21
CA PRO A 326 18.35 8.67 7.11
C PRO A 326 18.36 7.84 5.81
N ARG A 327 17.37 8.09 4.94
CA ARG A 327 17.31 7.50 3.60
C ARG A 327 17.77 8.49 2.53
N LEU A 328 18.21 7.95 1.39
CA LEU A 328 18.69 8.75 0.25
C LEU A 328 17.61 9.69 -0.31
N ASP A 329 16.32 9.36 -0.14
CA ASP A 329 15.17 10.15 -0.57
C ASP A 329 14.80 11.30 0.40
N GLY A 330 15.59 11.52 1.44
CA GLY A 330 15.37 12.54 2.47
C GLY A 330 14.41 12.09 3.59
N GLY A 331 13.89 10.88 3.53
CA GLY A 331 13.14 10.27 4.62
C GLY A 331 14.06 9.64 5.68
N TYR A 332 13.49 8.93 6.63
CA TYR A 332 14.23 8.16 7.64
C TYR A 332 13.46 6.91 8.07
N GLY A 333 14.18 5.92 8.57
CA GLY A 333 13.63 4.61 8.91
C GLY A 333 13.38 3.73 7.68
N TRP A 334 12.64 2.66 7.88
CA TRP A 334 12.37 1.64 6.86
C TRP A 334 10.91 1.66 6.43
N PHE A 335 10.63 1.09 5.27
CA PHE A 335 9.26 0.87 4.82
C PHE A 335 8.58 -0.17 5.70
N LEU A 336 7.29 0.02 5.95
CA LEU A 336 6.42 -0.95 6.58
C LEU A 336 5.50 -1.52 5.52
N VAL A 337 5.57 -2.83 5.33
CA VAL A 337 4.80 -3.52 4.29
C VAL A 337 3.98 -4.63 4.92
N GLU A 338 2.71 -4.63 4.62
CA GLU A 338 1.74 -5.63 5.08
C GLU A 338 1.10 -6.30 3.88
N GLU A 339 1.03 -7.61 3.92
CA GLU A 339 0.31 -8.37 2.92
C GLU A 339 -1.20 -8.19 3.09
N LYS A 340 -1.92 -8.06 1.97
CA LYS A 340 -3.37 -7.98 1.88
C LYS A 340 -3.91 -9.20 1.14
N GLU A 341 -5.18 -9.57 1.38
CA GLU A 341 -5.84 -10.62 0.61
C GLU A 341 -6.05 -10.17 -0.84
N ASP A 342 -6.52 -8.93 -1.01
CA ASP A 342 -6.73 -8.31 -2.32
C ASP A 342 -6.68 -6.77 -2.23
N GLU A 343 -6.85 -6.08 -3.34
CA GLU A 343 -6.86 -4.61 -3.39
C GLU A 343 -8.07 -3.99 -2.69
N THR A 344 -9.15 -4.74 -2.53
CA THR A 344 -10.40 -4.26 -1.91
C THR A 344 -10.39 -4.38 -0.40
N GLU A 345 -9.41 -5.11 0.19
CA GLU A 345 -9.27 -5.21 1.64
C GLU A 345 -9.09 -3.82 2.23
N ALA A 346 -10.15 -3.32 2.87
CA ALA A 346 -10.10 -2.06 3.59
C ALA A 346 -9.00 -2.11 4.64
N SER A 347 -8.44 -0.95 4.96
CA SER A 347 -7.48 -0.82 6.06
C SER A 347 -7.97 -1.59 7.29
N ARG A 348 -7.05 -2.26 7.98
CA ARG A 348 -7.31 -3.17 9.10
C ARG A 348 -8.48 -2.73 9.98
N PRO A 349 -9.42 -3.61 10.31
CA PRO A 349 -10.57 -3.29 11.15
C PRO A 349 -10.15 -2.78 12.55
N PHE A 350 -8.93 -3.10 12.99
CA PHE A 350 -8.39 -2.78 14.31
C PHE A 350 -7.19 -1.82 14.28
N SER A 351 -6.93 -1.14 13.18
CA SER A 351 -5.89 -0.11 13.15
C SER A 351 -6.40 1.17 13.82
N SER A 352 -5.50 1.93 14.38
CA SER A 352 -5.76 3.28 14.85
C SER A 352 -4.66 4.22 14.36
N GLY A 353 -4.89 5.49 14.42
CA GLY A 353 -3.89 6.48 14.08
C GLY A 353 -4.24 7.84 14.65
N CYS A 354 -3.29 8.74 14.56
CA CYS A 354 -3.47 10.13 14.87
C CYS A 354 -2.96 10.93 13.68
N ASN A 355 -3.81 11.84 13.21
CA ASN A 355 -3.38 12.89 12.30
C ASN A 355 -3.62 14.23 12.97
N SER A 356 -2.85 15.22 12.57
CA SER A 356 -3.01 16.60 13.00
C SER A 356 -2.96 17.53 11.81
N THR A 357 -3.64 18.65 11.93
CA THR A 357 -3.53 19.77 10.99
C THR A 357 -3.16 21.00 11.80
N ASP A 358 -2.00 21.59 11.46
CA ASP A 358 -1.58 22.85 12.07
C ASP A 358 -2.52 23.97 11.62
N GLU A 359 -3.03 24.71 12.59
CA GLU A 359 -3.85 25.89 12.46
C GLU A 359 -3.05 27.13 12.81
N ALA A 360 -3.59 28.31 12.43
CA ALA A 360 -2.94 29.58 12.78
C ALA A 360 -2.69 29.71 14.30
N ASP A 361 -3.63 29.25 15.12
CA ASP A 361 -3.65 29.43 16.58
C ASP A 361 -3.77 28.13 17.36
N GLY A 362 -3.45 26.96 16.74
CA GLY A 362 -3.53 25.68 17.45
C GLY A 362 -3.42 24.48 16.53
N VAL A 363 -3.78 23.33 17.03
CA VAL A 363 -3.73 22.06 16.30
C VAL A 363 -5.06 21.33 16.41
N LEU A 364 -5.61 20.93 15.27
CA LEU A 364 -6.77 20.05 15.19
C LEU A 364 -6.27 18.62 15.06
N TYR A 365 -6.64 17.79 16.02
CA TYR A 365 -6.29 16.37 16.09
C TYR A 365 -7.45 15.49 15.68
N TYR A 366 -7.13 14.38 15.04
CA TYR A 366 -8.08 13.30 14.81
C TYR A 366 -7.44 11.96 15.19
N TYR A 367 -7.92 11.38 16.27
CA TYR A 367 -7.67 9.97 16.57
C TYR A 367 -8.73 9.13 15.86
N TRP A 368 -8.30 8.25 14.98
CA TRP A 368 -9.19 7.32 14.31
C TRP A 368 -8.91 5.89 14.81
N VAL A 369 -9.99 5.12 14.93
CA VAL A 369 -9.97 3.76 15.46
C VAL A 369 -10.77 2.85 14.54
N GLY A 370 -10.08 1.96 13.83
CA GLY A 370 -10.67 0.95 12.98
C GLY A 370 -11.59 1.48 11.89
N LYS A 371 -12.50 0.65 11.47
CA LYS A 371 -13.49 0.95 10.42
C LYS A 371 -14.52 2.02 10.78
N TYR A 372 -14.60 2.38 12.04
CA TYR A 372 -15.61 3.31 12.55
C TYR A 372 -15.36 4.77 12.16
N PHE A 373 -14.15 5.09 11.77
CA PHE A 373 -13.79 6.38 11.19
C PHE A 373 -13.81 6.24 9.67
N ALA A 374 -14.99 6.09 9.10
CA ALA A 374 -15.14 6.04 7.65
C ALA A 374 -14.53 7.28 6.99
N GLY A 375 -13.79 7.07 5.94
CA GLY A 375 -12.90 7.92 5.18
C GLY A 375 -13.23 9.41 4.94
N GLY A 376 -14.45 9.89 5.23
CA GLY A 376 -14.82 11.27 4.98
C GLY A 376 -14.12 12.32 5.87
N ILE A 377 -13.84 11.98 7.13
CA ILE A 377 -13.07 12.87 8.02
C ILE A 377 -11.59 12.76 7.70
N TYR A 378 -11.13 11.56 7.38
CA TYR A 378 -9.73 11.25 7.11
C TYR A 378 -9.19 11.93 5.84
N HIS A 379 -10.00 12.07 4.80
CA HIS A 379 -9.60 12.71 3.53
C HIS A 379 -9.80 14.23 3.50
N GLY A 380 -9.98 14.86 4.63
CA GLY A 380 -9.74 16.29 4.78
C GLY A 380 -10.81 17.23 4.23
N THR A 381 -11.95 16.73 3.75
CA THR A 381 -12.97 17.64 3.19
C THR A 381 -13.75 18.41 4.25
N GLY A 382 -13.94 17.88 5.46
CA GLY A 382 -14.68 18.56 6.54
C GLY A 382 -13.80 19.34 7.49
N THR A 383 -12.63 18.80 7.87
CA THR A 383 -11.71 19.43 8.84
C THR A 383 -10.82 20.49 8.17
N ARG A 384 -10.38 20.27 6.94
CA ARG A 384 -9.66 21.27 6.14
C ARG A 384 -10.39 22.60 6.05
N PHE A 385 -11.69 22.56 6.07
CA PHE A 385 -12.55 23.70 6.01
C PHE A 385 -12.50 24.55 7.28
N LEU A 386 -12.59 23.89 8.43
CA LEU A 386 -12.49 24.55 9.73
C LEU A 386 -11.09 25.15 9.91
N SER A 387 -10.09 24.42 9.42
CA SER A 387 -8.69 24.78 9.54
C SER A 387 -8.27 25.93 8.64
N GLN A 388 -8.56 25.85 7.36
CA GLN A 388 -8.11 26.85 6.37
C GLN A 388 -8.71 28.24 6.59
N ARG A 389 -9.84 28.36 7.31
CA ARG A 389 -10.48 29.62 7.62
C ARG A 389 -10.24 30.12 9.03
N GLY A 390 -9.48 29.41 9.84
CA GLY A 390 -9.26 29.79 11.24
C GLY A 390 -10.56 29.84 12.06
N LEU A 391 -11.54 29.01 11.71
CA LEU A 391 -12.84 29.01 12.39
C LEU A 391 -12.80 28.34 13.75
N VAL A 392 -11.91 27.35 13.94
CA VAL A 392 -11.83 26.61 15.21
C VAL A 392 -11.34 27.48 16.36
N PRO A 393 -10.29 28.32 16.19
CA PRO A 393 -9.89 29.25 17.24
C PRO A 393 -10.98 30.27 17.61
N GLN A 394 -11.82 30.67 16.66
CA GLN A 394 -12.95 31.58 16.91
C GLN A 394 -14.09 30.92 17.68
N CYS A 395 -14.12 29.60 17.73
CA CYS A 395 -15.18 28.78 18.32
C CYS A 395 -14.75 28.10 19.62
N THR A 396 -13.85 28.67 20.41
CA THR A 396 -13.37 28.08 21.66
C THR A 396 -14.49 27.87 22.70
N ASN A 397 -15.59 28.63 22.60
CA ASN A 397 -16.82 28.42 23.36
C ASN A 397 -17.75 27.38 22.70
N GLY A 398 -17.32 26.75 21.60
CA GLY A 398 -18.07 25.76 20.84
C GLY A 398 -19.19 26.28 19.97
N ILE A 399 -19.37 27.59 19.85
CA ILE A 399 -20.41 28.21 19.02
C ILE A 399 -19.81 28.67 17.70
N LEU A 400 -20.43 28.25 16.60
CA LEU A 400 -20.11 28.70 15.25
C LEU A 400 -21.29 29.54 14.72
N PRO A 401 -21.10 30.85 14.50
CA PRO A 401 -22.15 31.69 13.94
C PRO A 401 -22.58 31.21 12.55
N PRO A 402 -23.87 31.34 12.19
CA PRO A 402 -24.38 30.83 10.92
C PRO A 402 -23.82 31.54 9.70
N ASP A 403 -23.35 32.76 9.84
CA ASP A 403 -22.70 33.58 8.80
C ASP A 403 -21.21 33.28 8.63
N ALA A 404 -20.62 32.52 9.54
CA ALA A 404 -19.21 32.10 9.44
C ALA A 404 -18.94 31.07 8.33
N ILE A 405 -19.97 30.33 7.92
CA ILE A 405 -19.88 29.27 6.90
C ILE A 405 -21.00 29.41 5.86
N ASN A 406 -20.72 29.05 4.62
CA ASN A 406 -21.76 29.01 3.59
C ASN A 406 -22.59 27.70 3.67
N GLU A 407 -23.66 27.62 2.87
CA GLU A 407 -24.59 26.48 2.91
C GLU A 407 -23.92 25.15 2.54
N ALA A 408 -23.02 25.13 1.55
CA ALA A 408 -22.31 23.93 1.13
C ALA A 408 -21.34 23.45 2.22
N GLU A 409 -20.64 24.35 2.87
CA GLU A 409 -19.76 24.10 4.01
C GLU A 409 -20.57 23.55 5.20
N CYS A 410 -21.69 24.18 5.50
CA CYS A 410 -22.60 23.73 6.55
C CYS A 410 -23.07 22.29 6.28
N LEU A 411 -23.48 21.99 5.06
CA LEU A 411 -23.91 20.65 4.66
C LEU A 411 -22.79 19.61 4.87
N GLN A 412 -21.57 19.95 4.44
CA GLN A 412 -20.42 19.06 4.56
C GLN A 412 -20.02 18.80 6.02
N LEU A 413 -19.94 19.85 6.85
CA LEU A 413 -19.62 19.72 8.27
C LEU A 413 -20.69 18.91 9.02
N ARG A 414 -21.95 19.09 8.69
CA ARG A 414 -23.07 18.31 9.26
C ARG A 414 -23.02 16.85 8.79
N LYS A 415 -22.75 16.60 7.51
CA LYS A 415 -22.56 15.25 6.96
C LYS A 415 -21.45 14.49 7.70
N ASN A 416 -20.36 15.18 8.05
CA ASN A 416 -19.26 14.63 8.82
C ASN A 416 -19.48 14.68 10.34
N ASN A 417 -20.66 15.07 10.80
CA ASN A 417 -21.02 15.17 12.22
C ASN A 417 -20.07 16.07 13.04
N LEU A 418 -19.44 17.07 12.41
CA LEU A 418 -18.50 17.98 13.07
C LEU A 418 -19.22 19.16 13.73
N ILE A 419 -20.41 19.49 13.27
CA ILE A 419 -21.29 20.51 13.87
C ILE A 419 -22.70 19.98 14.06
N ALA A 420 -23.39 20.50 15.07
CA ALA A 420 -24.80 20.26 15.34
C ALA A 420 -25.55 21.60 15.41
N ARG A 421 -26.82 21.63 15.04
CA ARG A 421 -27.65 22.83 15.15
C ARG A 421 -27.99 23.13 16.60
N ALA A 422 -27.87 24.38 17.01
CA ALA A 422 -28.19 24.85 18.35
C ALA A 422 -28.95 26.19 18.26
N GLY A 423 -30.29 26.11 18.10
CA GLY A 423 -31.11 27.30 17.83
C GLY A 423 -30.79 27.93 16.47
N ALA A 424 -30.44 29.22 16.47
CA ALA A 424 -29.99 29.93 15.27
C ALA A 424 -28.54 29.60 14.86
N ASP A 425 -27.74 29.20 15.84
CA ASP A 425 -26.31 28.94 15.67
C ASP A 425 -26.01 27.47 15.43
N PHE A 426 -24.72 27.15 15.19
CA PHE A 426 -24.17 25.80 15.20
C PHE A 426 -23.27 25.63 16.42
N LYS A 427 -23.24 24.40 16.96
CA LYS A 427 -22.25 23.99 17.96
C LYS A 427 -21.26 23.02 17.37
N LEU A 428 -19.99 23.19 17.74
CA LEU A 428 -18.96 22.19 17.46
C LEU A 428 -19.30 20.88 18.15
N ASN A 429 -19.18 19.78 17.44
CA ASN A 429 -19.45 18.45 17.94
C ASN A 429 -18.15 17.71 18.31
N PHE A 430 -17.14 18.44 18.81
CA PHE A 430 -15.88 17.91 19.32
C PHE A 430 -15.30 18.86 20.38
N PRO A 431 -14.49 18.33 21.32
CA PRO A 431 -13.90 19.13 22.38
C PRO A 431 -12.86 20.14 21.87
N CYS A 432 -12.79 21.29 22.57
CA CYS A 432 -11.76 22.30 22.37
C CYS A 432 -11.06 22.57 23.68
N PHE A 433 -9.74 22.49 23.65
CA PHE A 433 -8.85 22.72 24.79
C PHE A 433 -7.96 23.93 24.54
N THR A 434 -7.59 24.63 25.58
CA THR A 434 -6.32 25.34 25.61
C THR A 434 -5.18 24.33 25.84
N ALA A 435 -3.93 24.74 25.60
CA ALA A 435 -2.77 23.88 25.86
C ALA A 435 -2.71 23.43 27.33
N ALA A 436 -3.02 24.36 28.27
CA ALA A 436 -3.07 24.05 29.69
C ALA A 436 -4.17 23.06 30.05
N GLU A 437 -5.39 23.26 29.57
CA GLU A 437 -6.52 22.35 29.79
C GLU A 437 -6.24 20.95 29.25
N TYR A 438 -5.59 20.84 28.08
CA TYR A 438 -5.21 19.54 27.53
C TYR A 438 -4.12 18.86 28.37
N ALA A 439 -3.15 19.63 28.87
CA ALA A 439 -2.14 19.11 29.79
C ALA A 439 -2.78 18.64 31.10
N ASP A 440 -3.71 19.41 31.66
CA ASP A 440 -4.46 19.03 32.88
C ASP A 440 -5.30 17.77 32.64
N PHE A 441 -5.97 17.68 31.48
CA PHE A 441 -6.72 16.48 31.09
C PHE A 441 -5.82 15.25 31.04
N LEU A 442 -4.65 15.35 30.40
CA LEU A 442 -3.71 14.23 30.31
C LEU A 442 -3.11 13.88 31.70
N ALA A 443 -2.83 14.88 32.52
CA ALA A 443 -2.25 14.68 33.85
C ALA A 443 -3.14 13.81 34.78
N LEU A 444 -4.46 13.83 34.59
CA LEU A 444 -5.38 12.95 35.32
C LEU A 444 -5.06 11.46 35.14
N PHE A 445 -4.45 11.08 34.02
CA PHE A 445 -4.19 9.69 33.62
C PHE A 445 -2.70 9.31 33.73
N HIS A 446 -1.83 10.23 34.17
CA HIS A 446 -0.38 9.97 34.27
C HIS A 446 0.03 9.07 35.43
N ALA A 447 -0.83 8.92 36.45
CA ALA A 447 -0.50 8.07 37.60
C ALA A 447 -0.16 6.64 37.11
N PRO A 448 0.94 6.04 37.61
CA PRO A 448 1.32 4.67 37.23
C PRO A 448 0.21 3.68 37.54
N ASP A 449 -0.05 2.77 36.61
CA ASP A 449 -0.93 1.60 36.81
C ASP A 449 -0.08 0.34 36.58
N ALA A 450 0.39 -0.25 37.67
CA ALA A 450 1.28 -1.40 37.65
C ALA A 450 0.69 -2.61 36.90
N GLN A 451 -0.64 -2.78 36.92
CA GLN A 451 -1.28 -3.87 36.20
C GLN A 451 -1.25 -3.61 34.69
N MET A 452 -1.64 -2.41 34.25
CA MET A 452 -1.62 -2.02 32.84
C MET A 452 -0.19 -2.07 32.29
N GLU A 453 0.79 -1.52 33.01
CA GLU A 453 2.20 -1.53 32.60
C GLU A 453 2.78 -2.93 32.48
N THR A 454 2.46 -3.83 33.41
CA THR A 454 2.86 -5.24 33.36
C THR A 454 2.29 -5.91 32.11
N ARG A 455 1.02 -5.67 31.78
CA ARG A 455 0.37 -6.27 30.61
C ARG A 455 0.84 -5.68 29.30
N LEU A 456 1.04 -4.38 29.23
CA LEU A 456 1.64 -3.73 28.07
C LEU A 456 3.06 -4.24 27.82
N THR A 457 3.88 -4.37 28.87
CA THR A 457 5.23 -4.92 28.76
C THR A 457 5.23 -6.35 28.23
N ALA A 458 4.34 -7.19 28.74
CA ALA A 458 4.20 -8.57 28.27
C ALA A 458 3.74 -8.65 26.82
N LEU A 459 2.78 -7.81 26.42
CA LEU A 459 2.30 -7.71 25.03
C LEU A 459 3.40 -7.24 24.08
N LEU A 460 4.16 -6.20 24.44
CA LEU A 460 5.29 -5.72 23.65
C LEU A 460 6.37 -6.78 23.50
N ALA A 461 6.66 -7.55 24.56
CA ALA A 461 7.60 -8.68 24.49
C ALA A 461 7.11 -9.77 23.51
N GLU A 462 5.80 -10.04 23.47
CA GLU A 462 5.20 -10.99 22.53
C GLU A 462 5.30 -10.51 21.08
N ILE A 463 5.07 -9.21 20.84
CA ILE A 463 5.21 -8.60 19.50
C ILE A 463 6.68 -8.71 19.05
N HIS A 464 7.64 -8.32 19.90
CA HIS A 464 9.07 -8.47 19.59
C HIS A 464 9.46 -9.91 19.26
N ARG A 465 8.95 -10.88 20.04
CA ARG A 465 9.21 -12.31 19.83
C ARG A 465 8.67 -12.76 18.47
N SER A 466 7.47 -12.35 18.14
CA SER A 466 6.82 -12.70 16.88
C SER A 466 7.60 -12.16 15.68
N PHE A 467 7.97 -10.87 15.69
CA PHE A 467 8.79 -10.30 14.61
C PHE A 467 10.15 -10.98 14.46
N ARG A 468 10.81 -11.34 15.57
CA ARG A 468 12.08 -12.08 15.54
C ARG A 468 11.93 -13.50 14.97
N ALA A 469 10.76 -14.09 15.07
CA ALA A 469 10.50 -15.45 14.59
C ALA A 469 10.33 -15.51 13.07
N PHE A 470 9.67 -14.53 12.44
CA PHE A 470 9.39 -14.58 11.01
C PHE A 470 10.24 -13.62 10.15
N ALA A 471 10.76 -12.53 10.72
CA ALA A 471 11.58 -11.61 9.95
C ALA A 471 12.97 -12.19 9.64
N PRO A 472 13.50 -12.00 8.43
CA PRO A 472 14.88 -12.36 8.11
C PRO A 472 15.86 -11.71 9.09
N LYS A 473 16.87 -12.45 9.56
CA LYS A 473 17.82 -11.99 10.58
C LYS A 473 18.51 -10.66 10.23
N ARG A 474 18.78 -10.41 8.94
CA ARG A 474 19.39 -9.15 8.48
C ARG A 474 18.51 -7.93 8.72
N LEU A 475 17.19 -8.11 8.85
CA LEU A 475 16.21 -7.05 9.08
C LEU A 475 15.88 -6.85 10.57
N ALA A 476 16.60 -7.54 11.48
CA ALA A 476 16.41 -7.39 12.93
C ALA A 476 16.49 -5.94 13.43
N PRO A 477 17.34 -5.04 12.89
CA PRO A 477 17.37 -3.64 13.29
C PRO A 477 16.05 -2.88 13.09
N GLN A 478 15.16 -3.38 12.21
CA GLN A 478 13.89 -2.74 11.89
C GLN A 478 12.75 -3.09 12.86
N ILE A 479 12.96 -4.09 13.73
CA ILE A 479 11.88 -4.65 14.56
C ILE A 479 11.30 -3.61 15.50
N ASN A 480 12.13 -2.75 16.10
CA ASN A 480 11.64 -1.73 17.03
C ASN A 480 10.70 -0.72 16.35
N GLN A 481 10.99 -0.32 15.11
CA GLN A 481 10.09 0.52 14.31
C GLN A 481 8.74 -0.17 14.09
N TRP A 482 8.75 -1.47 13.77
CA TRP A 482 7.51 -2.24 13.62
C TRP A 482 6.72 -2.34 14.92
N VAL A 483 7.41 -2.57 16.04
CA VAL A 483 6.75 -2.64 17.36
C VAL A 483 6.10 -1.31 17.71
N SER A 484 6.78 -0.19 17.46
CA SER A 484 6.21 1.15 17.64
C SER A 484 4.98 1.38 16.77
N CYS A 485 5.02 0.97 15.51
CA CYS A 485 3.84 1.05 14.64
C CYS A 485 2.70 0.16 15.09
N TYR A 486 3.00 -0.99 15.71
CA TYR A 486 1.98 -1.87 16.30
C TYR A 486 1.24 -1.25 17.48
N THR A 487 1.74 -0.19 18.08
CA THR A 487 1.00 0.62 19.07
C THR A 487 -0.37 1.05 18.56
N HIS A 488 -0.46 1.38 17.27
CA HIS A 488 -1.72 1.73 16.62
C HIS A 488 -2.72 0.57 16.64
N SER A 489 -2.26 -0.65 16.42
CA SER A 489 -3.11 -1.84 16.47
C SER A 489 -3.53 -2.17 17.91
N ILE A 490 -2.63 -2.02 18.89
CA ILE A 490 -2.94 -2.22 20.31
C ILE A 490 -4.08 -1.29 20.74
N ILE A 491 -4.00 -0.01 20.38
CA ILE A 491 -5.06 0.98 20.67
C ILE A 491 -6.36 0.58 19.98
N GLY A 492 -6.30 0.15 18.72
CA GLY A 492 -7.48 -0.29 17.96
C GLY A 492 -8.18 -1.49 18.59
N PHE A 493 -7.44 -2.50 19.00
CA PHE A 493 -7.97 -3.68 19.69
C PHE A 493 -8.56 -3.33 21.06
N ALA A 494 -7.85 -2.51 21.85
CA ALA A 494 -8.35 -2.06 23.15
C ALA A 494 -9.66 -1.24 23.01
N ALA A 495 -9.73 -0.36 22.02
CA ALA A 495 -10.95 0.40 21.74
C ALA A 495 -12.12 -0.51 21.33
N GLN A 496 -11.88 -1.51 20.47
CA GLN A 496 -12.89 -2.48 20.09
C GLN A 496 -13.43 -3.25 21.32
N GLU A 497 -12.56 -3.69 22.19
CA GLU A 497 -12.94 -4.36 23.43
C GLU A 497 -13.79 -3.46 24.34
N LEU A 498 -13.40 -2.19 24.49
CA LEU A 498 -14.13 -1.19 25.28
C LEU A 498 -15.48 -0.82 24.66
N ILE A 499 -15.61 -0.84 23.33
CA ILE A 499 -16.89 -0.66 22.63
C ILE A 499 -17.83 -1.83 22.94
N VAL A 500 -17.34 -3.06 22.83
CA VAL A 500 -18.13 -4.27 23.12
C VAL A 500 -18.64 -4.27 24.57
N ARG A 501 -17.86 -3.75 25.51
CA ARG A 501 -18.23 -3.63 26.92
C ARG A 501 -19.09 -2.40 27.24
N GLY A 502 -19.37 -1.53 26.27
CA GLY A 502 -20.14 -0.31 26.46
C GLY A 502 -19.42 0.80 27.22
N VAL A 503 -18.11 0.72 27.40
CA VAL A 503 -17.29 1.78 28.01
C VAL A 503 -17.07 2.94 27.03
N LEU A 504 -16.82 2.62 25.76
CA LEU A 504 -16.78 3.59 24.67
C LEU A 504 -18.12 3.61 23.91
N GLU A 505 -18.45 4.78 23.38
CA GLU A 505 -19.65 4.96 22.56
C GLU A 505 -19.59 4.06 21.32
N THR A 506 -20.65 3.28 21.08
CA THR A 506 -20.77 2.48 19.87
C THR A 506 -21.05 3.39 18.67
N PRO A 507 -20.23 3.35 17.61
CA PRO A 507 -20.46 4.14 16.40
C PRO A 507 -21.81 3.79 15.78
N LYS A 508 -22.56 4.81 15.38
CA LYS A 508 -23.83 4.64 14.67
C LYS A 508 -23.55 4.37 13.19
N GLU A 509 -24.31 3.47 12.61
CA GLU A 509 -24.23 3.18 11.18
C GLU A 509 -24.44 4.48 10.37
N ASN A 510 -23.60 4.69 9.36
CA ASN A 510 -23.62 5.87 8.49
C ASN A 510 -23.42 7.25 9.18
N THR A 511 -23.05 7.28 10.44
CA THR A 511 -22.72 8.53 11.14
C THR A 511 -21.25 8.52 11.51
N PRO A 512 -20.41 9.40 10.95
CA PRO A 512 -19.00 9.48 11.32
C PRO A 512 -18.84 9.71 12.82
N LEU A 513 -18.01 8.90 13.47
CA LEU A 513 -17.68 9.08 14.88
C LEU A 513 -16.70 10.25 15.04
N THR A 514 -17.11 11.26 15.79
CA THR A 514 -16.27 12.43 16.08
C THR A 514 -15.60 12.36 17.46
N GLY A 515 -15.74 11.23 18.16
CA GLY A 515 -15.17 11.06 19.50
C GLY A 515 -13.68 11.31 19.59
N GLY A 516 -12.92 10.95 18.53
CA GLY A 516 -11.49 11.18 18.45
C GLY A 516 -11.08 12.52 17.84
N VAL A 517 -12.01 13.41 17.49
CA VAL A 517 -11.69 14.76 16.97
C VAL A 517 -11.64 15.73 18.14
N PHE A 518 -10.57 16.54 18.22
CA PHE A 518 -10.44 17.59 19.21
C PHE A 518 -9.48 18.67 18.76
N PHE A 519 -9.63 19.86 19.28
CA PHE A 519 -8.76 21.01 19.01
C PHE A 519 -7.97 21.39 20.25
N VAL A 520 -6.72 21.76 20.07
CA VAL A 520 -5.87 22.32 21.15
C VAL A 520 -5.32 23.66 20.67
N ALA A 521 -5.62 24.74 21.38
CA ALA A 521 -5.11 26.07 21.13
C ALA A 521 -3.66 26.21 21.59
N GLY A 522 -2.82 26.88 20.79
CA GLY A 522 -1.40 27.06 21.05
C GLY A 522 -0.50 26.16 20.21
N LYS A 523 0.72 26.60 19.88
CA LYS A 523 1.60 25.95 18.88
C LYS A 523 2.53 24.85 19.40
N GLU A 524 2.59 24.57 20.69
CA GLU A 524 3.60 23.66 21.24
C GLU A 524 2.98 22.49 22.00
N LEU A 525 2.56 21.48 21.30
CA LEU A 525 2.40 20.14 21.87
C LEU A 525 3.07 19.12 20.93
N ALA A 526 4.31 18.74 21.29
CA ALA A 526 4.90 17.53 20.74
C ALA A 526 4.08 16.32 21.23
N ILE A 527 3.46 15.62 20.32
CA ILE A 527 2.74 14.36 20.57
C ILE A 527 3.74 13.22 20.58
#